data_e878aa4fdf3e3c555c0116becbdb45ff
#
_entry.id   e878aa4fdf3e3c555c0116becbdb45ff
#
_cell.length_a   1.000
_cell.length_b   1.000
_cell.length_c   1.000
_cell.angle_alpha   90.00
_cell.angle_beta   90.00
_cell.angle_gamma   90.00
#
_symmetry.space_group_name_H-M   'P 1'
#
loop_
_entity.id
_entity.type
_entity.pdbx_description
1 polymer ?
#
loop_
_entity_poly.entity_id
_entity_poly.type
_entity_poly.pdbx_seq_one_letter_code
_entity_poly.pdbx_strand_id
1 'polypeptide(L)'
;MPKIKLYNNIAQIGLDQFTPDYEVNENMEDEDAILVRSANLHDIEYNTNLKAIARASAGVNNIDIDTCTKKGIAVFNTPGANSNAVKELVFAGMLLASRDIYHGIEWIQTQKENENITKDIEKQKKKYAGHELTGKSLGVIGCGAIGIQVANLALRFGMKVYGYDPYMSVDAAWNLSRYVNHVTNIDDLYRQCDFITIHVPLNDGTKNFINKDSFDKMKDGVKLLNFARGGLVDEDALLVALDDNKVESYVTDFPSLKVIQNDKVIAIPHLGASTEESEENCAVKAAQELMDYLTYGNISNSVNLPNAKMDMNSPFRITCIHENKPKMISQITDIFKDANIENLMNKSKKDIAYTIIDLNSEVDITPIEKINGMIRVSTYKK
;
A
#
# COMPACT_ATOMS: atom_id res chain seq x y z
N MET A 1 -22.80 8.46 -19.90
CA MET A 1 -22.73 8.58 -18.42
C MET A 1 -22.16 7.28 -17.89
N PRO A 2 -20.92 7.28 -17.38
CA PRO A 2 -20.30 6.07 -16.83
C PRO A 2 -21.05 5.56 -15.60
N LYS A 3 -21.16 4.23 -15.50
CA LYS A 3 -21.90 3.54 -14.45
C LYS A 3 -20.94 2.87 -13.49
N ILE A 4 -21.06 3.17 -12.19
CA ILE A 4 -20.17 2.68 -11.14
C ILE A 4 -20.98 1.86 -10.14
N LYS A 5 -20.67 0.58 -10.03
CA LYS A 5 -21.26 -0.33 -9.05
C LYS A 5 -20.49 -0.30 -7.75
N LEU A 6 -21.21 -0.14 -6.65
CA LEU A 6 -20.64 -0.17 -5.31
C LEU A 6 -20.72 -1.57 -4.71
N TYR A 7 -19.63 -2.01 -4.09
CA TYR A 7 -19.57 -3.20 -3.25
C TYR A 7 -19.09 -2.83 -1.85
N ASN A 8 -19.90 -3.13 -0.84
CA ASN A 8 -19.77 -2.71 0.55
C ASN A 8 -20.05 -1.20 0.79
N ASN A 9 -20.05 -0.82 2.06
CA ASN A 9 -20.14 0.58 2.43
C ASN A 9 -18.84 1.29 2.06
N ILE A 10 -18.95 2.30 1.24
CA ILE A 10 -17.89 3.24 0.89
C ILE A 10 -18.16 4.55 1.63
N ALA A 11 -17.13 5.16 2.20
CA ALA A 11 -17.27 6.43 2.92
C ALA A 11 -17.89 7.51 2.02
N GLN A 12 -18.90 8.22 2.54
CA GLN A 12 -19.69 9.18 1.77
C GLN A 12 -18.84 10.27 1.10
N ILE A 13 -17.80 10.75 1.76
CA ILE A 13 -16.87 11.75 1.21
C ILE A 13 -16.19 11.28 -0.08
N GLY A 14 -15.99 9.96 -0.24
CA GLY A 14 -15.50 9.37 -1.49
C GLY A 14 -16.58 9.34 -2.58
N LEU A 15 -17.84 9.06 -2.22
CA LEU A 15 -18.95 9.08 -3.15
C LEU A 15 -19.28 10.51 -3.62
N ASP A 16 -19.11 11.50 -2.75
CA ASP A 16 -19.30 12.91 -3.05
C ASP A 16 -18.26 13.47 -4.06
N GLN A 17 -17.19 12.70 -4.38
CA GLN A 17 -16.26 13.08 -5.45
C GLN A 17 -16.88 12.93 -6.84
N PHE A 18 -17.83 12.01 -7.01
CA PHE A 18 -18.45 11.78 -8.30
C PHE A 18 -19.38 12.95 -8.67
N THR A 19 -19.15 13.51 -9.86
CA THR A 19 -20.04 14.54 -10.40
C THR A 19 -21.35 13.93 -10.90
N PRO A 20 -22.41 14.75 -11.17
CA PRO A 20 -23.66 14.26 -11.73
C PRO A 20 -23.55 13.54 -13.09
N ASP A 21 -22.36 13.58 -13.72
CA ASP A 21 -22.07 12.86 -14.96
C ASP A 21 -21.82 11.35 -14.76
N TYR A 22 -21.81 10.90 -13.52
CA TYR A 22 -21.65 9.49 -13.14
C TYR A 22 -22.94 8.96 -12.51
N GLU A 23 -23.31 7.73 -12.84
CA GLU A 23 -24.35 7.00 -12.14
C GLU A 23 -23.67 6.03 -11.15
N VAL A 24 -23.96 6.19 -9.85
CA VAL A 24 -23.29 5.44 -8.78
C VAL A 24 -24.33 4.78 -7.90
N ASN A 25 -24.40 3.45 -7.89
CA ASN A 25 -25.30 2.69 -7.00
C ASN A 25 -24.85 1.24 -6.79
N GLU A 26 -25.49 0.53 -5.86
CA GLU A 26 -25.19 -0.86 -5.51
C GLU A 26 -25.88 -1.88 -6.46
N ASN A 27 -27.03 -1.53 -7.06
CA ASN A 27 -27.88 -2.42 -7.83
C ASN A 27 -27.74 -2.21 -9.35
N MET A 28 -26.51 -2.32 -9.86
CA MET A 28 -26.19 -2.11 -11.26
C MET A 28 -25.77 -3.39 -11.93
N GLU A 29 -26.23 -3.67 -13.15
CA GLU A 29 -25.96 -4.90 -13.88
C GLU A 29 -25.02 -4.73 -15.08
N ASP A 30 -24.88 -3.50 -15.60
CA ASP A 30 -24.10 -3.15 -16.79
C ASP A 30 -23.04 -2.07 -16.50
N GLU A 31 -22.39 -2.19 -15.35
CA GLU A 31 -21.40 -1.24 -14.85
C GLU A 31 -20.17 -1.08 -15.76
N ASP A 32 -19.68 0.17 -15.92
CA ASP A 32 -18.38 0.48 -16.50
C ASP A 32 -17.23 0.32 -15.51
N ALA A 33 -17.52 0.52 -14.22
CA ALA A 33 -16.53 0.37 -13.16
C ALA A 33 -17.13 -0.18 -11.85
N ILE A 34 -16.27 -0.75 -11.02
CA ILE A 34 -16.59 -1.22 -9.66
C ILE A 34 -15.75 -0.41 -8.66
N LEU A 35 -16.41 0.08 -7.61
CA LEU A 35 -15.75 0.61 -6.42
C LEU A 35 -16.02 -0.33 -5.25
N VAL A 36 -14.94 -0.91 -4.67
CA VAL A 36 -15.03 -1.94 -3.65
C VAL A 36 -14.10 -1.65 -2.49
N ARG A 37 -14.44 -2.12 -1.29
CA ARG A 37 -13.55 -2.09 -0.12
C ARG A 37 -13.08 -3.49 0.27
N SER A 38 -13.97 -4.36 0.71
CA SER A 38 -13.62 -5.67 1.28
C SER A 38 -14.37 -6.86 0.68
N ALA A 39 -15.41 -6.63 -0.15
CA ALA A 39 -16.14 -7.71 -0.79
C ALA A 39 -15.22 -8.60 -1.63
N ASN A 40 -15.44 -9.91 -1.59
CA ASN A 40 -14.73 -10.86 -2.44
C ASN A 40 -15.26 -10.78 -3.88
N LEU A 41 -14.38 -10.50 -4.82
CA LEU A 41 -14.68 -10.42 -6.25
C LEU A 41 -14.10 -11.59 -7.06
N HIS A 42 -13.55 -12.64 -6.43
CA HIS A 42 -12.97 -13.78 -7.12
C HIS A 42 -14.02 -14.61 -7.87
N ASP A 43 -15.23 -14.70 -7.32
CA ASP A 43 -16.30 -15.57 -7.85
C ASP A 43 -17.33 -14.78 -8.67
N ILE A 44 -17.02 -13.55 -9.06
CA ILE A 44 -17.92 -12.68 -9.82
C ILE A 44 -17.65 -12.82 -11.31
N GLU A 45 -18.69 -13.02 -12.10
CA GLU A 45 -18.62 -12.91 -13.54
C GLU A 45 -18.66 -11.42 -13.95
N TYR A 46 -17.54 -10.93 -14.49
CA TYR A 46 -17.44 -9.54 -14.95
C TYR A 46 -18.14 -9.38 -16.29
N ASN A 47 -19.02 -8.38 -16.39
CA ASN A 47 -19.68 -8.02 -17.64
C ASN A 47 -18.66 -7.48 -18.68
N THR A 48 -19.04 -7.44 -19.95
CA THR A 48 -18.16 -7.03 -21.06
C THR A 48 -17.86 -5.52 -21.06
N ASN A 49 -18.72 -4.70 -20.46
CA ASN A 49 -18.56 -3.26 -20.39
C ASN A 49 -17.57 -2.82 -19.31
N LEU A 50 -17.32 -3.68 -18.33
CA LEU A 50 -16.45 -3.35 -17.19
C LEU A 50 -15.03 -2.99 -17.64
N LYS A 51 -14.62 -1.76 -17.33
CA LYS A 51 -13.33 -1.16 -17.72
C LYS A 51 -12.35 -1.10 -16.55
N ALA A 52 -12.88 -0.92 -15.33
CA ALA A 52 -12.05 -0.67 -14.17
C ALA A 52 -12.65 -1.20 -12.86
N ILE A 53 -11.77 -1.57 -11.94
CA ILE A 53 -12.11 -1.85 -10.54
C ILE A 53 -11.17 -1.02 -9.67
N ALA A 54 -11.71 -0.21 -8.76
CA ALA A 54 -10.92 0.47 -7.75
C ALA A 54 -11.22 -0.09 -6.37
N ARG A 55 -10.18 -0.48 -5.65
CA ARG A 55 -10.28 -0.87 -4.25
C ARG A 55 -9.91 0.29 -3.34
N ALA A 56 -10.84 0.72 -2.49
CA ALA A 56 -10.59 1.72 -1.44
C ALA A 56 -9.74 1.11 -0.31
N SER A 57 -8.52 0.68 -0.64
CA SER A 57 -7.51 0.10 0.26
C SER A 57 -6.19 -0.10 -0.47
N ALA A 58 -5.09 -0.27 0.27
CA ALA A 58 -3.77 -0.55 -0.32
C ALA A 58 -3.60 -1.99 -0.83
N GLY A 59 -4.24 -2.98 -0.21
CA GLY A 59 -4.21 -4.38 -0.67
C GLY A 59 -5.17 -4.65 -1.84
N VAL A 60 -5.05 -5.82 -2.49
CA VAL A 60 -5.94 -6.25 -3.60
C VAL A 60 -6.27 -7.75 -3.56
N ASN A 61 -6.14 -8.36 -2.40
CA ASN A 61 -6.28 -9.80 -2.20
C ASN A 61 -7.70 -10.35 -2.43
N ASN A 62 -8.69 -9.49 -2.58
CA ASN A 62 -10.10 -9.84 -2.85
C ASN A 62 -10.48 -9.72 -4.34
N ILE A 63 -9.52 -9.49 -5.24
CA ILE A 63 -9.73 -9.29 -6.68
C ILE A 63 -8.86 -10.29 -7.47
N ASP A 64 -9.43 -10.98 -8.46
CA ASP A 64 -8.68 -11.81 -9.40
C ASP A 64 -7.98 -10.92 -10.44
N ILE A 65 -6.73 -10.57 -10.15
CA ILE A 65 -5.89 -9.69 -10.97
C ILE A 65 -5.61 -10.29 -12.35
N ASP A 66 -5.39 -11.60 -12.42
CA ASP A 66 -5.04 -12.27 -13.67
C ASP A 66 -6.22 -12.28 -14.65
N THR A 67 -7.41 -12.59 -14.15
CA THR A 67 -8.64 -12.50 -14.95
C THR A 67 -8.94 -11.08 -15.39
N CYS A 68 -8.80 -10.08 -14.51
CA CYS A 68 -8.95 -8.67 -14.87
C CYS A 68 -7.97 -8.27 -15.98
N THR A 69 -6.71 -8.68 -15.88
CA THR A 69 -5.68 -8.35 -16.88
C THR A 69 -6.02 -8.94 -18.25
N LYS A 70 -6.42 -10.22 -18.31
CA LYS A 70 -6.82 -10.89 -19.55
C LYS A 70 -8.04 -10.25 -20.22
N LYS A 71 -8.97 -9.72 -19.43
CA LYS A 71 -10.18 -9.02 -19.90
C LYS A 71 -9.94 -7.52 -20.21
N GLY A 72 -8.74 -7.01 -19.97
CA GLY A 72 -8.41 -5.59 -20.15
C GLY A 72 -9.15 -4.69 -19.14
N ILE A 73 -9.34 -5.16 -17.91
CA ILE A 73 -9.93 -4.41 -16.80
C ILE A 73 -8.78 -3.83 -15.98
N ALA A 74 -8.73 -2.51 -15.86
CA ALA A 74 -7.74 -1.84 -15.00
C ALA A 74 -8.11 -2.01 -13.53
N VAL A 75 -7.17 -2.47 -12.71
CA VAL A 75 -7.38 -2.63 -11.26
C VAL A 75 -6.54 -1.59 -10.52
N PHE A 76 -7.21 -0.74 -9.75
CA PHE A 76 -6.61 0.31 -8.95
C PHE A 76 -6.65 -0.04 -7.46
N ASN A 77 -5.67 0.45 -6.73
CA ASN A 77 -5.65 0.48 -5.28
C ASN A 77 -5.19 1.86 -4.80
N THR A 78 -5.29 2.13 -3.50
CA THR A 78 -5.03 3.46 -2.95
C THR A 78 -3.75 3.48 -2.08
N PRO A 79 -2.55 3.24 -2.65
CA PRO A 79 -1.32 3.23 -1.88
C PRO A 79 -1.06 4.60 -1.25
N GLY A 80 -0.70 4.59 0.03
CA GLY A 80 -0.38 5.80 0.78
C GLY A 80 -1.58 6.57 1.35
N ALA A 81 -2.82 6.26 0.96
CA ALA A 81 -4.00 6.91 1.54
C ALA A 81 -4.17 6.62 3.04
N ASN A 82 -3.74 5.44 3.47
CA ASN A 82 -3.74 4.99 4.88
C ASN A 82 -2.41 5.23 5.61
N SER A 83 -1.45 5.90 5.00
CA SER A 83 -0.09 5.97 5.55
C SER A 83 0.01 6.71 6.88
N ASN A 84 -0.86 7.70 7.11
CA ASN A 84 -0.91 8.42 8.38
C ASN A 84 -1.36 7.51 9.52
N ALA A 85 -2.44 6.75 9.34
CA ALA A 85 -2.94 5.83 10.35
C ALA A 85 -1.89 4.77 10.73
N VAL A 86 -1.24 4.16 9.72
CA VAL A 86 -0.17 3.18 9.98
C VAL A 86 1.02 3.82 10.70
N LYS A 87 1.44 5.01 10.31
CA LYS A 87 2.50 5.77 11.01
C LYS A 87 2.16 5.95 12.50
N GLU A 88 0.94 6.34 12.83
CA GLU A 88 0.52 6.54 14.21
C GLU A 88 0.54 5.23 15.00
N LEU A 89 0.08 4.13 14.40
CA LEU A 89 0.15 2.81 15.02
C LEU A 89 1.59 2.33 15.23
N VAL A 90 2.53 2.61 14.31
CA VAL A 90 3.95 2.34 14.50
C VAL A 90 4.49 3.03 15.73
N PHE A 91 4.14 4.32 15.94
CA PHE A 91 4.58 5.06 17.13
C PHE A 91 3.91 4.54 18.42
N ALA A 92 2.64 4.16 18.37
CA ALA A 92 2.00 3.46 19.49
C ALA A 92 2.75 2.17 19.83
N GLY A 93 3.09 1.36 18.83
CA GLY A 93 3.89 0.14 19.00
C GLY A 93 5.29 0.41 19.56
N MET A 94 5.98 1.45 19.11
CA MET A 94 7.29 1.85 19.66
C MET A 94 7.19 2.25 21.12
N LEU A 95 6.16 2.98 21.51
CA LEU A 95 5.94 3.39 22.91
C LEU A 95 5.60 2.20 23.80
N LEU A 96 4.78 1.25 23.32
CA LEU A 96 4.48 0.00 24.01
C LEU A 96 5.73 -0.86 24.21
N ALA A 97 6.59 -0.95 23.18
CA ALA A 97 7.84 -1.70 23.24
C ALA A 97 8.92 -1.03 24.11
N SER A 98 8.84 0.29 24.29
CA SER A 98 9.82 1.07 25.06
C SER A 98 9.54 1.06 26.56
N ARG A 99 8.30 0.94 26.93
CA ARG A 99 7.79 1.02 28.31
C ARG A 99 6.78 -0.10 28.45
N ASP A 100 6.92 -0.94 29.42
CA ASP A 100 6.06 -2.11 29.64
C ASP A 100 4.62 -1.72 30.06
N ILE A 101 3.99 -0.86 29.19
CA ILE A 101 2.65 -0.33 29.39
C ILE A 101 1.63 -1.46 29.27
N TYR A 102 1.86 -2.40 28.34
CA TYR A 102 0.91 -3.49 28.07
C TYR A 102 0.72 -4.36 29.33
N HIS A 103 1.78 -4.93 29.88
CA HIS A 103 1.67 -5.73 31.11
C HIS A 103 1.27 -4.90 32.33
N GLY A 104 1.63 -3.62 32.37
CA GLY A 104 1.13 -2.68 33.37
C GLY A 104 -0.39 -2.54 33.36
N ILE A 105 -0.99 -2.44 32.15
CA ILE A 105 -2.44 -2.40 31.99
C ILE A 105 -3.08 -3.73 32.42
N GLU A 106 -2.51 -4.87 31.97
CA GLU A 106 -3.01 -6.19 32.36
C GLU A 106 -3.00 -6.35 33.90
N TRP A 107 -1.89 -6.00 34.53
CA TRP A 107 -1.81 -6.06 36.00
C TRP A 107 -2.87 -5.19 36.68
N ILE A 108 -3.07 -3.92 36.26
CA ILE A 108 -4.11 -3.04 36.82
C ILE A 108 -5.50 -3.67 36.67
N GLN A 109 -5.81 -4.32 35.56
CA GLN A 109 -7.10 -4.97 35.35
C GLN A 109 -7.35 -6.14 36.36
N THR A 110 -6.31 -6.79 36.85
CA THR A 110 -6.43 -7.83 37.88
C THR A 110 -6.67 -7.26 39.28
N GLN A 111 -6.52 -5.95 39.48
CA GLN A 111 -6.57 -5.29 40.80
C GLN A 111 -7.91 -4.62 41.13
N LYS A 112 -8.99 -4.91 40.39
CA LYS A 112 -10.29 -4.21 40.50
C LYS A 112 -10.92 -4.26 41.90
N GLU A 113 -10.61 -5.30 42.69
CA GLU A 113 -11.14 -5.49 44.04
C GLU A 113 -10.09 -5.21 45.14
N ASN A 114 -8.93 -4.68 44.78
CA ASN A 114 -7.84 -4.42 45.73
C ASN A 114 -8.02 -3.06 46.42
N GLU A 115 -8.47 -3.05 47.64
CA GLU A 115 -8.66 -1.84 48.48
C GLU A 115 -7.32 -1.10 48.74
N ASN A 116 -6.17 -1.78 48.62
CA ASN A 116 -4.85 -1.22 48.84
C ASN A 116 -4.16 -0.77 47.57
N ILE A 117 -4.86 -0.70 46.44
CA ILE A 117 -4.31 -0.48 45.10
C ILE A 117 -3.33 0.71 45.03
N THR A 118 -3.66 1.84 45.69
CA THR A 118 -2.79 3.04 45.69
C THR A 118 -1.40 2.77 46.25
N LYS A 119 -1.29 1.95 47.29
CA LYS A 119 0.01 1.57 47.86
C LYS A 119 0.74 0.55 46.99
N ASP A 120 0.01 -0.37 46.39
CA ASP A 120 0.60 -1.43 45.57
C ASP A 120 1.07 -0.91 44.22
N ILE A 121 0.40 0.09 43.63
CA ILE A 121 0.91 0.81 42.44
C ILE A 121 2.33 1.33 42.66
N GLU A 122 2.55 2.03 43.79
CA GLU A 122 3.86 2.61 44.12
C GLU A 122 4.97 1.53 44.28
N LYS A 123 4.61 0.36 44.82
CA LYS A 123 5.54 -0.77 44.93
C LYS A 123 5.82 -1.46 43.60
N GLN A 124 4.81 -1.62 42.75
CA GLN A 124 4.88 -2.39 41.50
C GLN A 124 5.39 -1.58 40.33
N LYS A 125 5.20 -0.25 40.29
CA LYS A 125 5.54 0.62 39.14
C LYS A 125 6.96 0.41 38.58
N LYS A 126 7.92 0.02 39.42
CA LYS A 126 9.31 -0.24 39.01
C LYS A 126 9.45 -1.42 38.05
N LYS A 127 8.50 -2.40 38.08
CA LYS A 127 8.52 -3.56 37.19
C LYS A 127 8.21 -3.17 35.75
N TYR A 128 7.45 -2.10 35.54
CA TYR A 128 6.99 -1.63 34.25
C TYR A 128 7.79 -0.41 33.76
N ALA A 129 8.91 -0.12 34.42
CA ALA A 129 9.81 0.95 34.00
C ALA A 129 10.49 0.59 32.68
N GLY A 130 10.66 1.57 31.81
CA GLY A 130 11.31 1.36 30.51
C GLY A 130 12.17 2.56 30.11
N HIS A 131 12.28 2.79 28.81
CA HIS A 131 13.17 3.76 28.23
C HIS A 131 12.41 4.82 27.42
N GLU A 132 13.02 5.98 27.22
CA GLU A 132 12.52 7.03 26.32
C GLU A 132 12.99 6.76 24.88
N LEU A 133 12.26 7.29 23.90
CA LEU A 133 12.63 7.22 22.49
C LEU A 133 13.76 8.24 22.14
N THR A 134 13.79 9.36 22.85
CA THR A 134 14.78 10.42 22.62
C THR A 134 16.21 9.88 22.72
N GLY A 135 17.02 10.18 21.70
CA GLY A 135 18.41 9.73 21.59
C GLY A 135 18.60 8.30 21.14
N LYS A 136 17.54 7.49 21.06
CA LYS A 136 17.60 6.14 20.49
C LYS A 136 17.67 6.18 18.96
N SER A 137 18.11 5.09 18.36
CA SER A 137 18.21 4.94 16.91
C SER A 137 17.09 4.08 16.35
N LEU A 138 16.46 4.56 15.26
CA LEU A 138 15.43 3.86 14.50
C LEU A 138 15.93 3.51 13.10
N GLY A 139 15.86 2.24 12.74
CA GLY A 139 16.02 1.74 11.38
C GLY A 139 14.67 1.61 10.68
N VAL A 140 14.53 2.25 9.53
CA VAL A 140 13.34 2.18 8.68
C VAL A 140 13.69 1.38 7.42
N ILE A 141 13.12 0.19 7.28
CA ILE A 141 13.31 -0.67 6.11
C ILE A 141 12.11 -0.48 5.17
N GLY A 142 12.35 0.10 3.99
CA GLY A 142 11.32 0.54 3.05
C GLY A 142 10.90 1.99 3.31
N CYS A 143 11.42 2.92 2.52
CA CYS A 143 11.13 4.36 2.58
C CYS A 143 10.08 4.75 1.53
N GLY A 144 8.98 4.01 1.49
CA GLY A 144 7.77 4.35 0.74
C GLY A 144 6.86 5.33 1.51
N ALA A 145 5.57 5.39 1.12
CA ALA A 145 4.60 6.33 1.68
C ALA A 145 4.47 6.29 3.22
N ILE A 146 4.60 5.11 3.83
CA ILE A 146 4.54 4.93 5.28
C ILE A 146 5.91 5.21 5.90
N GLY A 147 6.97 4.54 5.41
CA GLY A 147 8.32 4.62 6.00
C GLY A 147 8.87 6.05 6.05
N ILE A 148 8.62 6.86 5.03
CA ILE A 148 8.99 8.29 5.02
C ILE A 148 8.31 9.05 6.17
N GLN A 149 7.02 8.86 6.36
CA GLN A 149 6.28 9.54 7.42
C GLN A 149 6.76 9.10 8.81
N VAL A 150 7.04 7.80 8.99
CA VAL A 150 7.62 7.26 10.22
C VAL A 150 9.00 7.85 10.47
N ALA A 151 9.89 7.85 9.47
CA ALA A 151 11.24 8.41 9.57
C ALA A 151 11.21 9.91 9.95
N ASN A 152 10.37 10.69 9.27
CA ASN A 152 10.25 12.12 9.52
C ASN A 152 9.67 12.42 10.93
N LEU A 153 8.72 11.63 11.41
CA LEU A 153 8.14 11.78 12.74
C LEU A 153 9.14 11.37 13.83
N ALA A 154 9.92 10.30 13.61
CA ALA A 154 10.93 9.83 14.56
C ALA A 154 12.01 10.89 14.83
N LEU A 155 12.41 11.67 13.83
CA LEU A 155 13.30 12.82 14.02
C LEU A 155 12.72 13.85 15.00
N ARG A 156 11.38 14.08 14.95
CA ARG A 156 10.71 15.01 15.87
C ARG A 156 10.64 14.47 17.31
N PHE A 157 10.69 13.15 17.49
CA PHE A 157 10.87 12.52 18.79
C PHE A 157 12.33 12.54 19.30
N GLY A 158 13.24 13.19 18.57
CA GLY A 158 14.65 13.28 18.94
C GLY A 158 15.43 11.98 18.74
N MET A 159 14.94 11.10 17.87
CA MET A 159 15.63 9.86 17.50
C MET A 159 16.67 10.09 16.41
N LYS A 160 17.68 9.22 16.34
CA LYS A 160 18.58 9.10 15.18
C LYS A 160 17.92 8.14 14.20
N VAL A 161 17.71 8.55 12.95
CA VAL A 161 16.98 7.75 11.98
C VAL A 161 17.90 7.29 10.86
N TYR A 162 17.80 6.00 10.51
CA TYR A 162 18.51 5.34 9.42
C TYR A 162 17.47 4.74 8.47
N GLY A 163 17.52 5.13 7.19
CA GLY A 163 16.60 4.66 6.15
C GLY A 163 17.33 3.75 5.15
N TYR A 164 16.74 2.60 4.87
CA TYR A 164 17.17 1.66 3.84
C TYR A 164 16.04 1.39 2.85
N ASP A 165 16.25 1.74 1.58
CA ASP A 165 15.37 1.40 0.47
C ASP A 165 16.17 1.40 -0.84
N PRO A 166 16.48 0.23 -1.41
CA PRO A 166 17.23 0.13 -2.66
C PRO A 166 16.42 0.54 -3.90
N TYR A 167 15.11 0.75 -3.76
CA TYR A 167 14.18 1.09 -4.85
C TYR A 167 13.52 2.46 -4.68
N MET A 168 14.10 3.32 -3.84
CA MET A 168 13.56 4.65 -3.56
C MET A 168 13.37 5.46 -4.84
N SER A 169 12.16 5.96 -5.08
CA SER A 169 11.90 6.88 -6.19
C SER A 169 12.40 8.29 -5.89
N VAL A 170 12.60 9.09 -6.94
CA VAL A 170 12.98 10.51 -6.79
C VAL A 170 11.93 11.27 -5.97
N ASP A 171 10.64 11.05 -6.24
CA ASP A 171 9.54 11.70 -5.50
C ASP A 171 9.54 11.32 -4.02
N ALA A 172 9.83 10.05 -3.70
CA ALA A 172 9.99 9.58 -2.33
C ALA A 172 11.15 10.29 -1.62
N ALA A 173 12.29 10.42 -2.31
CA ALA A 173 13.46 11.10 -1.77
C ALA A 173 13.20 12.58 -1.47
N TRP A 174 12.40 13.28 -2.27
CA TRP A 174 12.01 14.68 -2.03
C TRP A 174 11.14 14.85 -0.77
N ASN A 175 10.41 13.83 -0.36
CA ASN A 175 9.56 13.84 0.82
C ASN A 175 10.28 13.36 2.10
N LEU A 176 11.46 12.77 1.97
CA LEU A 176 12.28 12.32 3.10
C LEU A 176 13.11 13.47 3.65
N SER A 177 13.10 13.63 4.97
CA SER A 177 13.95 14.64 5.62
C SER A 177 15.44 14.39 5.37
N ARG A 178 16.18 15.45 5.06
CA ARG A 178 17.64 15.43 4.89
C ARG A 178 18.43 14.96 6.13
N TYR A 179 17.78 14.91 7.28
CA TYR A 179 18.39 14.46 8.55
C TYR A 179 18.26 12.94 8.75
N VAL A 180 17.59 12.23 7.86
CA VAL A 180 17.61 10.76 7.85
C VAL A 180 18.93 10.30 7.25
N ASN A 181 19.63 9.43 7.96
CA ASN A 181 20.88 8.83 7.47
C ASN A 181 20.52 7.76 6.41
N HIS A 182 20.92 7.99 5.17
CA HIS A 182 20.74 7.00 4.11
C HIS A 182 21.74 5.85 4.29
N VAL A 183 21.26 4.62 4.28
CA VAL A 183 22.05 3.42 4.41
C VAL A 183 21.96 2.61 3.12
N THR A 184 23.09 2.31 2.51
CA THR A 184 23.18 1.51 1.27
C THR A 184 23.36 0.01 1.55
N ASN A 185 23.92 -0.32 2.72
CA ASN A 185 24.03 -1.70 3.18
C ASN A 185 23.14 -1.89 4.43
N ILE A 186 22.16 -2.78 4.33
CA ILE A 186 21.21 -3.04 5.42
C ILE A 186 21.90 -3.51 6.72
N ASP A 187 23.04 -4.17 6.62
CA ASP A 187 23.81 -4.60 7.79
C ASP A 187 24.23 -3.44 8.69
N ASP A 188 24.48 -2.26 8.10
CA ASP A 188 24.83 -1.06 8.87
C ASP A 188 23.63 -0.54 9.67
N LEU A 189 22.41 -0.69 9.13
CA LEU A 189 21.18 -0.39 9.86
C LEU A 189 21.00 -1.36 11.03
N TYR A 190 21.18 -2.66 10.80
CA TYR A 190 21.04 -3.68 11.84
C TYR A 190 21.99 -3.43 13.02
N ARG A 191 23.26 -3.10 12.76
CA ARG A 191 24.26 -2.84 13.80
C ARG A 191 24.03 -1.58 14.60
N GLN A 192 23.33 -0.58 14.04
CA GLN A 192 23.24 0.76 14.65
C GLN A 192 21.91 1.04 15.36
N CYS A 193 20.84 0.29 15.04
CA CYS A 193 19.50 0.66 15.45
C CYS A 193 19.05 -0.07 16.71
N ASP A 194 18.41 0.68 17.61
CA ASP A 194 17.77 0.17 18.83
C ASP A 194 16.33 -0.29 18.53
N PHE A 195 15.72 0.29 17.50
CA PHE A 195 14.42 -0.05 16.94
C PHE A 195 14.55 -0.30 15.45
N ILE A 196 13.82 -1.29 14.93
CA ILE A 196 13.72 -1.56 13.50
C ILE A 196 12.26 -1.71 13.13
N THR A 197 11.81 -0.97 12.12
CA THR A 197 10.44 -1.04 11.59
C THR A 197 10.45 -1.37 10.10
N ILE A 198 9.54 -2.24 9.68
CA ILE A 198 9.49 -2.82 8.34
C ILE A 198 8.30 -2.24 7.58
N HIS A 199 8.54 -1.69 6.36
CA HIS A 199 7.54 -1.08 5.49
C HIS A 199 7.70 -1.51 4.03
N VAL A 200 8.08 -2.76 3.80
CA VAL A 200 8.19 -3.35 2.45
C VAL A 200 7.00 -4.25 2.13
N PRO A 201 6.63 -4.41 0.85
CA PRO A 201 5.59 -5.37 0.46
C PRO A 201 6.09 -6.82 0.63
N LEU A 202 5.16 -7.76 0.85
CA LEU A 202 5.46 -9.18 0.81
C LEU A 202 5.46 -9.66 -0.64
N ASN A 203 6.57 -10.23 -1.07
CA ASN A 203 6.76 -10.92 -2.35
C ASN A 203 7.86 -11.99 -2.21
N ASP A 204 8.20 -12.69 -3.27
CA ASP A 204 9.20 -13.76 -3.23
C ASP A 204 10.58 -13.28 -2.75
N GLY A 205 10.95 -12.02 -3.04
CA GLY A 205 12.22 -11.41 -2.60
C GLY A 205 12.22 -10.88 -1.18
N THR A 206 11.04 -10.74 -0.55
CA THR A 206 10.90 -10.20 0.81
C THR A 206 10.32 -11.19 1.82
N LYS A 207 9.92 -12.38 1.37
CA LYS A 207 9.48 -13.46 2.25
C LYS A 207 10.65 -13.86 3.16
N ASN A 208 10.41 -13.92 4.47
CA ASN A 208 11.42 -14.19 5.50
C ASN A 208 12.67 -13.28 5.36
N PHE A 209 12.43 -12.03 4.99
CA PHE A 209 13.49 -11.03 4.80
C PHE A 209 14.27 -10.77 6.08
N ILE A 210 13.58 -10.73 7.22
CA ILE A 210 14.20 -10.75 8.54
C ILE A 210 14.28 -12.21 8.99
N ASN A 211 15.49 -12.74 9.03
CA ASN A 211 15.79 -14.12 9.33
C ASN A 211 16.95 -14.22 10.33
N LYS A 212 17.43 -15.44 10.58
CA LYS A 212 18.53 -15.68 11.52
C LYS A 212 19.76 -14.80 11.25
N ASP A 213 20.20 -14.71 9.99
CA ASP A 213 21.38 -13.91 9.63
C ASP A 213 21.17 -12.42 9.91
N SER A 214 19.91 -11.94 9.75
CA SER A 214 19.54 -10.57 10.10
C SER A 214 19.61 -10.35 11.61
N PHE A 215 19.05 -11.26 12.41
CA PHE A 215 19.09 -11.18 13.88
C PHE A 215 20.51 -11.22 14.41
N ASP A 216 21.36 -12.09 13.89
CA ASP A 216 22.76 -12.19 14.32
C ASP A 216 23.54 -10.86 14.17
N LYS A 217 23.15 -10.03 13.21
CA LYS A 217 23.77 -8.71 12.94
C LYS A 217 23.16 -7.55 13.72
N MET A 218 21.96 -7.71 14.26
CA MET A 218 21.27 -6.66 15.03
C MET A 218 21.95 -6.43 16.37
N LYS A 219 21.64 -5.29 17.00
CA LYS A 219 22.01 -5.04 18.39
C LYS A 219 21.31 -6.03 19.33
N ASP A 220 21.97 -6.38 20.43
CA ASP A 220 21.29 -7.07 21.53
C ASP A 220 20.25 -6.16 22.17
N GLY A 221 19.07 -6.70 22.43
CA GLY A 221 17.94 -5.93 22.95
C GLY A 221 17.25 -5.04 21.91
N VAL A 222 17.42 -5.31 20.61
CA VAL A 222 16.68 -4.59 19.56
C VAL A 222 15.16 -4.80 19.69
N LYS A 223 14.39 -3.79 19.38
CA LYS A 223 12.93 -3.86 19.29
C LYS A 223 12.51 -3.88 17.84
N LEU A 224 11.78 -4.91 17.43
CA LEU A 224 11.33 -5.10 16.05
C LEU A 224 9.85 -4.80 15.91
N LEU A 225 9.48 -4.01 14.89
CA LEU A 225 8.09 -3.66 14.57
C LEU A 225 7.75 -4.11 13.16
N ASN A 226 6.62 -4.79 13.00
CA ASN A 226 6.10 -5.20 11.72
C ASN A 226 4.60 -4.90 11.60
N PHE A 227 4.29 -3.76 11.00
CA PHE A 227 2.94 -3.32 10.62
C PHE A 227 2.77 -3.33 9.08
N ALA A 228 3.61 -4.12 8.38
CA ALA A 228 3.56 -4.22 6.93
C ALA A 228 2.80 -5.46 6.47
N ARG A 229 3.36 -6.67 6.66
CA ARG A 229 2.73 -7.95 6.28
C ARG A 229 3.26 -9.09 7.13
N GLY A 230 2.41 -10.10 7.37
CA GLY A 230 2.87 -11.41 7.84
C GLY A 230 3.81 -12.05 6.81
N GLY A 231 4.74 -12.91 7.28
CA GLY A 231 5.70 -13.62 6.42
C GLY A 231 6.93 -12.82 6.00
N LEU A 232 7.07 -11.55 6.40
CA LEU A 232 8.32 -10.76 6.22
C LEU A 232 9.40 -11.16 7.24
N VAL A 233 8.99 -11.66 8.39
CA VAL A 233 9.87 -12.14 9.47
C VAL A 233 9.80 -13.65 9.53
N ASP A 234 10.94 -14.31 9.60
CA ASP A 234 11.03 -15.73 9.89
C ASP A 234 10.67 -15.96 11.36
N GLU A 235 9.52 -16.55 11.62
CA GLU A 235 8.99 -16.71 12.96
C GLU A 235 9.80 -17.70 13.81
N ASP A 236 10.41 -18.73 13.21
CA ASP A 236 11.29 -19.67 13.92
C ASP A 236 12.55 -18.96 14.42
N ALA A 237 13.18 -18.20 13.54
CA ALA A 237 14.35 -17.41 13.88
C ALA A 237 14.02 -16.30 14.90
N LEU A 238 12.83 -15.68 14.78
CA LEU A 238 12.36 -14.66 15.72
C LEU A 238 12.21 -15.22 17.14
N LEU A 239 11.56 -16.38 17.30
CA LEU A 239 11.36 -16.98 18.61
C LEU A 239 12.69 -17.30 19.31
N VAL A 240 13.66 -17.84 18.58
CA VAL A 240 15.02 -18.04 19.11
C VAL A 240 15.65 -16.72 19.53
N ALA A 241 15.53 -15.66 18.69
CA ALA A 241 16.09 -14.35 19.01
C ALA A 241 15.42 -13.67 20.22
N LEU A 242 14.11 -13.90 20.44
CA LEU A 242 13.38 -13.44 21.63
C LEU A 242 13.85 -14.18 22.89
N ASP A 243 14.01 -15.51 22.82
CA ASP A 243 14.44 -16.35 23.95
C ASP A 243 15.88 -16.00 24.37
N ASP A 244 16.76 -15.76 23.41
CA ASP A 244 18.16 -15.37 23.64
C ASP A 244 18.32 -13.88 24.05
N ASN A 245 17.24 -13.11 24.19
CA ASN A 245 17.25 -11.66 24.43
C ASN A 245 17.98 -10.84 23.34
N LYS A 246 18.20 -11.41 22.18
CA LYS A 246 18.69 -10.68 20.99
C LYS A 246 17.67 -9.66 20.52
N VAL A 247 16.38 -10.06 20.49
CA VAL A 247 15.22 -9.21 20.35
C VAL A 247 14.56 -9.03 21.71
N GLU A 248 14.44 -7.80 22.19
CA GLU A 248 13.81 -7.50 23.49
C GLU A 248 12.29 -7.59 23.40
N SER A 249 11.70 -7.12 22.28
CA SER A 249 10.27 -7.24 22.00
C SER A 249 9.98 -7.21 20.50
N TYR A 250 8.91 -7.90 20.11
CA TYR A 250 8.34 -7.86 18.76
C TYR A 250 6.93 -7.32 18.80
N VAL A 251 6.65 -6.25 18.02
CA VAL A 251 5.32 -5.64 17.93
C VAL A 251 4.77 -5.82 16.52
N THR A 252 3.56 -6.36 16.41
CA THR A 252 2.96 -6.64 15.11
C THR A 252 1.43 -6.59 15.12
N ASP A 253 0.83 -6.25 13.99
CA ASP A 253 -0.59 -6.42 13.71
C ASP A 253 -0.90 -7.57 12.73
N PHE A 254 0.11 -8.44 12.48
CA PHE A 254 0.00 -9.68 11.71
C PHE A 254 0.46 -10.91 12.52
N PRO A 255 -0.12 -11.15 13.71
CA PRO A 255 0.32 -12.24 14.56
C PRO A 255 -0.10 -13.60 14.01
N SER A 256 0.76 -14.61 14.14
CA SER A 256 0.40 -16.03 14.04
C SER A 256 0.15 -16.63 15.43
N LEU A 257 -0.53 -17.78 15.48
CA LEU A 257 -0.72 -18.53 16.72
C LEU A 257 0.62 -18.88 17.39
N LYS A 258 1.67 -19.03 16.61
CA LYS A 258 3.01 -19.42 17.08
C LYS A 258 3.68 -18.29 17.87
N VAL A 259 3.63 -17.07 17.34
CA VAL A 259 4.35 -15.95 17.98
C VAL A 259 3.61 -15.35 19.17
N ILE A 260 2.26 -15.40 19.20
CA ILE A 260 1.47 -14.84 20.31
C ILE A 260 1.62 -15.60 21.63
N GLN A 261 2.26 -16.76 21.63
CA GLN A 261 2.53 -17.53 22.83
C GLN A 261 3.77 -17.04 23.59
N ASN A 262 4.55 -16.15 23.02
CA ASN A 262 5.74 -15.58 23.66
C ASN A 262 5.41 -14.23 24.29
N ASP A 263 5.64 -14.07 25.59
CA ASP A 263 5.31 -12.88 26.38
C ASP A 263 6.03 -11.60 25.92
N LYS A 264 7.10 -11.71 25.13
CA LYS A 264 7.81 -10.56 24.54
C LYS A 264 7.17 -10.09 23.23
N VAL A 265 6.08 -10.73 22.77
CA VAL A 265 5.35 -10.33 21.57
C VAL A 265 4.14 -9.50 21.96
N ILE A 266 4.13 -8.27 21.49
CA ILE A 266 2.97 -7.37 21.61
C ILE A 266 2.18 -7.47 20.30
N ALA A 267 1.14 -8.29 20.32
CA ALA A 267 0.30 -8.54 19.16
C ALA A 267 -1.01 -7.75 19.26
N ILE A 268 -1.37 -7.10 18.17
CA ILE A 268 -2.66 -6.41 18.03
C ILE A 268 -3.39 -6.93 16.78
N PRO A 269 -4.71 -6.78 16.69
CA PRO A 269 -5.43 -7.04 15.44
C PRO A 269 -4.91 -6.17 14.30
N HIS A 270 -5.14 -6.56 13.04
CA HIS A 270 -4.72 -5.81 11.84
C HIS A 270 -5.40 -4.43 11.78
N LEU A 271 -4.91 -3.48 12.58
CA LEU A 271 -5.49 -2.15 12.78
C LEU A 271 -4.76 -1.03 12.03
N GLY A 272 -3.69 -1.34 11.28
CA GLY A 272 -2.85 -0.34 10.64
C GLY A 272 -3.60 0.70 9.81
N ALA A 273 -4.68 0.31 9.15
CA ALA A 273 -5.51 1.20 8.33
C ALA A 273 -6.94 1.38 8.86
N SER A 274 -7.23 0.94 10.09
CA SER A 274 -8.59 0.91 10.63
C SER A 274 -8.90 2.19 11.41
N THR A 275 -8.89 3.32 10.73
CA THR A 275 -9.38 4.62 11.23
C THR A 275 -10.38 5.20 10.24
N GLU A 276 -11.30 6.04 10.71
CA GLU A 276 -12.31 6.71 9.89
C GLU A 276 -11.63 7.52 8.76
N GLU A 277 -10.62 8.30 9.09
CA GLU A 277 -9.88 9.13 8.13
C GLU A 277 -9.12 8.28 7.09
N SER A 278 -8.62 7.12 7.48
CA SER A 278 -7.97 6.19 6.54
C SER A 278 -8.97 5.64 5.52
N GLU A 279 -10.18 5.28 5.98
CA GLU A 279 -11.26 4.81 5.11
C GLU A 279 -11.74 5.90 4.16
N GLU A 280 -11.93 7.12 4.67
CA GLU A 280 -12.29 8.31 3.89
C GLU A 280 -11.24 8.63 2.83
N ASN A 281 -9.97 8.70 3.19
CA ASN A 281 -8.88 8.99 2.27
C ASN A 281 -8.76 7.92 1.17
N CYS A 282 -8.95 6.64 1.53
CA CYS A 282 -8.97 5.56 0.55
C CYS A 282 -10.16 5.68 -0.41
N ALA A 283 -11.35 6.01 0.09
CA ALA A 283 -12.55 6.17 -0.73
C ALA A 283 -12.42 7.34 -1.71
N VAL A 284 -11.94 8.51 -1.23
CA VAL A 284 -11.68 9.69 -2.07
C VAL A 284 -10.68 9.36 -3.18
N LYS A 285 -9.55 8.73 -2.82
CA LYS A 285 -8.51 8.40 -3.80
C LYS A 285 -9.00 7.40 -4.84
N ALA A 286 -9.73 6.36 -4.43
CA ALA A 286 -10.28 5.37 -5.34
C ALA A 286 -11.30 5.97 -6.32
N ALA A 287 -12.16 6.87 -5.85
CA ALA A 287 -13.11 7.60 -6.70
C ALA A 287 -12.37 8.47 -7.73
N GLN A 288 -11.35 9.23 -7.30
CA GLN A 288 -10.55 10.08 -8.20
C GLN A 288 -9.79 9.24 -9.26
N GLU A 289 -9.25 8.09 -8.92
CA GLU A 289 -8.59 7.18 -9.87
C GLU A 289 -9.58 6.63 -10.91
N LEU A 290 -10.79 6.24 -10.50
CA LEU A 290 -11.84 5.83 -11.42
C LEU A 290 -12.26 6.96 -12.36
N MET A 291 -12.48 8.16 -11.85
CA MET A 291 -12.86 9.32 -12.67
C MET A 291 -11.76 9.68 -13.68
N ASP A 292 -10.49 9.73 -13.27
CA ASP A 292 -9.37 10.04 -14.18
C ASP A 292 -9.25 8.98 -15.29
N TYR A 293 -9.43 7.71 -14.96
CA TYR A 293 -9.42 6.64 -15.94
C TYR A 293 -10.63 6.65 -16.87
N LEU A 294 -11.85 6.77 -16.34
CA LEU A 294 -13.08 6.71 -17.12
C LEU A 294 -13.27 7.95 -18.01
N THR A 295 -12.72 9.11 -17.62
CA THR A 295 -12.85 10.37 -18.36
C THR A 295 -11.69 10.60 -19.33
N TYR A 296 -10.46 10.22 -18.96
CA TYR A 296 -9.25 10.56 -19.71
C TYR A 296 -8.39 9.38 -20.10
N GLY A 297 -8.69 8.16 -19.64
CA GLY A 297 -7.84 7.01 -19.86
C GLY A 297 -6.51 7.06 -19.12
N ASN A 298 -6.36 7.91 -18.12
CA ASN A 298 -5.14 7.99 -17.32
C ASN A 298 -5.07 6.86 -16.32
N ILE A 299 -3.87 6.29 -16.13
CA ILE A 299 -3.61 5.24 -15.17
C ILE A 299 -2.63 5.72 -14.12
N SER A 300 -3.09 5.78 -12.86
CA SER A 300 -2.27 5.99 -11.68
C SER A 300 -2.54 4.87 -10.68
N ASN A 301 -1.49 4.32 -10.05
CA ASN A 301 -1.58 3.26 -9.03
C ASN A 301 -2.31 1.97 -9.47
N SER A 302 -2.29 1.63 -10.76
CA SER A 302 -2.83 0.35 -11.19
C SER A 302 -1.90 -0.80 -10.80
N VAL A 303 -2.49 -1.88 -10.27
CA VAL A 303 -1.75 -3.07 -9.86
C VAL A 303 -1.41 -3.99 -11.02
N ASN A 304 -2.19 -3.97 -12.10
CA ASN A 304 -2.00 -4.85 -13.26
C ASN A 304 -1.52 -4.12 -14.52
N LEU A 305 -1.78 -2.82 -14.66
CA LEU A 305 -1.35 -2.04 -15.82
C LEU A 305 -0.20 -1.07 -15.45
N PRO A 306 0.59 -0.60 -16.41
CA PRO A 306 1.63 0.40 -16.14
C PRO A 306 1.02 1.77 -15.86
N ASN A 307 1.66 2.56 -15.00
CA ASN A 307 1.28 3.96 -14.82
C ASN A 307 1.52 4.75 -16.11
N ALA A 308 0.47 5.39 -16.60
CA ALA A 308 0.48 6.19 -17.83
C ALA A 308 -0.51 7.35 -17.67
N LYS A 309 0.02 8.56 -17.53
CA LYS A 309 -0.77 9.77 -17.38
C LYS A 309 -0.30 10.82 -18.37
N MET A 310 -1.24 11.39 -19.11
CA MET A 310 -1.00 12.41 -20.12
C MET A 310 -2.18 13.36 -20.16
N ASP A 311 -1.93 14.66 -20.10
CA ASP A 311 -2.99 15.67 -20.18
C ASP A 311 -3.68 15.57 -21.54
N MET A 312 -5.02 15.57 -21.54
CA MET A 312 -5.80 15.49 -22.77
C MET A 312 -6.05 16.90 -23.32
N ASN A 313 -5.20 17.32 -24.25
CA ASN A 313 -5.33 18.61 -24.92
C ASN A 313 -5.97 18.51 -26.30
N SER A 314 -6.05 17.32 -26.87
CA SER A 314 -6.61 17.03 -28.18
C SER A 314 -8.10 16.71 -28.11
N PRO A 315 -8.88 16.88 -29.18
CA PRO A 315 -10.30 16.60 -29.18
C PRO A 315 -10.67 15.12 -29.07
N PHE A 316 -9.75 14.23 -29.47
CA PHE A 316 -9.98 12.79 -29.48
C PHE A 316 -8.77 12.03 -28.94
N ARG A 317 -9.03 11.07 -28.06
CA ARG A 317 -8.01 10.17 -27.48
C ARG A 317 -8.42 8.72 -27.65
N ILE A 318 -7.44 7.89 -27.95
CA ILE A 318 -7.55 6.44 -27.97
C ILE A 318 -6.62 5.88 -26.91
N THR A 319 -7.09 4.86 -26.20
CA THR A 319 -6.23 4.06 -25.32
C THR A 319 -6.30 2.59 -25.70
N CYS A 320 -5.15 1.91 -25.66
CA CYS A 320 -5.03 0.53 -26.03
C CYS A 320 -4.36 -0.27 -24.90
N ILE A 321 -5.03 -1.29 -24.39
CA ILE A 321 -4.42 -2.34 -23.57
C ILE A 321 -4.05 -3.46 -24.52
N HIS A 322 -2.77 -3.86 -24.55
CA HIS A 322 -2.29 -4.88 -25.49
C HIS A 322 -1.12 -5.68 -24.94
N GLU A 323 -0.81 -6.81 -25.54
CA GLU A 323 0.40 -7.57 -25.24
C GLU A 323 1.65 -6.73 -25.51
N ASN A 324 2.65 -6.85 -24.64
CA ASN A 324 3.94 -6.19 -24.79
C ASN A 324 4.84 -7.01 -25.74
N LYS A 325 4.63 -6.87 -27.04
CA LYS A 325 5.36 -7.59 -28.07
C LYS A 325 5.84 -6.67 -29.20
N PRO A 326 6.84 -7.10 -29.99
CA PRO A 326 7.37 -6.30 -31.11
C PRO A 326 6.29 -5.90 -32.12
N LYS A 327 6.45 -4.72 -32.70
CA LYS A 327 5.63 -4.16 -33.79
C LYS A 327 4.21 -3.72 -33.40
N MET A 328 3.81 -3.77 -32.12
CA MET A 328 2.46 -3.32 -31.73
C MET A 328 2.25 -1.85 -32.06
N ILE A 329 3.17 -0.97 -31.66
CA ILE A 329 3.04 0.46 -31.89
C ILE A 329 2.99 0.79 -33.38
N SER A 330 3.84 0.19 -34.22
CA SER A 330 3.81 0.43 -35.67
C SER A 330 2.48 -0.01 -36.30
N GLN A 331 1.95 -1.17 -35.90
CA GLN A 331 0.65 -1.62 -36.40
C GLN A 331 -0.50 -0.69 -35.99
N ILE A 332 -0.48 -0.16 -34.75
CA ILE A 332 -1.47 0.80 -34.27
C ILE A 332 -1.36 2.13 -35.04
N THR A 333 -0.14 2.68 -35.18
CA THR A 333 0.08 3.98 -35.83
C THR A 333 -0.13 3.92 -37.36
N ASP A 334 0.10 2.80 -38.01
CA ASP A 334 -0.15 2.60 -39.44
C ASP A 334 -1.66 2.76 -39.81
N ILE A 335 -2.56 2.60 -38.85
CA ILE A 335 -4.01 2.77 -39.03
C ILE A 335 -4.37 4.26 -39.15
N PHE A 336 -3.58 5.16 -38.56
CA PHE A 336 -3.89 6.60 -38.50
C PHE A 336 -3.28 7.40 -39.64
N LYS A 337 -3.16 6.82 -40.85
CA LYS A 337 -2.47 7.47 -41.99
C LYS A 337 -3.01 8.86 -42.34
N ASP A 338 -4.31 9.09 -42.09
CA ASP A 338 -5.01 10.33 -42.46
C ASP A 338 -5.29 11.24 -41.27
N ALA A 339 -4.88 10.83 -40.04
CA ALA A 339 -5.04 11.61 -38.82
C ALA A 339 -3.69 12.04 -38.24
N ASN A 340 -3.62 13.26 -37.72
CA ASN A 340 -2.42 13.73 -37.07
C ASN A 340 -2.36 13.21 -35.63
N ILE A 341 -1.28 12.50 -35.28
CA ILE A 341 -0.98 12.09 -33.90
C ILE A 341 -0.31 13.28 -33.23
N GLU A 342 -1.00 13.89 -32.27
CA GLU A 342 -0.49 15.04 -31.51
C GLU A 342 0.40 14.59 -30.34
N ASN A 343 -0.01 13.53 -29.65
CA ASN A 343 0.76 12.93 -28.57
C ASN A 343 0.63 11.41 -28.60
N LEU A 344 1.69 10.72 -28.20
CA LEU A 344 1.71 9.26 -28.05
C LEU A 344 2.54 8.90 -26.84
N MET A 345 1.98 8.09 -25.96
CA MET A 345 2.69 7.47 -24.84
C MET A 345 2.45 5.97 -24.86
N ASN A 346 3.51 5.20 -24.75
CA ASN A 346 3.44 3.75 -24.52
C ASN A 346 4.26 3.39 -23.30
N LYS A 347 3.65 2.64 -22.37
CA LYS A 347 4.30 2.10 -21.19
C LYS A 347 4.00 0.61 -21.09
N SER A 348 4.95 -0.15 -20.54
CA SER A 348 4.80 -1.58 -20.35
C SER A 348 5.04 -2.00 -18.90
N LYS A 349 4.38 -3.07 -18.49
CA LYS A 349 4.54 -3.74 -17.21
C LYS A 349 4.47 -5.25 -17.44
N LYS A 350 5.60 -5.93 -17.37
CA LYS A 350 5.72 -7.35 -17.74
C LYS A 350 5.24 -7.59 -19.19
N ASP A 351 4.25 -8.45 -19.35
CA ASP A 351 3.74 -8.89 -20.65
C ASP A 351 2.61 -8.00 -21.21
N ILE A 352 2.23 -6.95 -20.48
CA ILE A 352 1.16 -6.02 -20.88
C ILE A 352 1.73 -4.63 -21.13
N ALA A 353 1.21 -3.97 -22.15
CA ALA A 353 1.47 -2.56 -22.45
C ALA A 353 0.17 -1.76 -22.50
N TYR A 354 0.31 -0.49 -22.22
CA TYR A 354 -0.75 0.50 -22.32
C TYR A 354 -0.28 1.67 -23.18
N THR A 355 -1.05 1.95 -24.22
CA THR A 355 -0.76 3.05 -25.14
C THR A 355 -1.86 4.10 -25.06
N ILE A 356 -1.48 5.37 -24.94
CA ILE A 356 -2.36 6.54 -25.04
C ILE A 356 -1.98 7.28 -26.31
N ILE A 357 -2.95 7.62 -27.16
CA ILE A 357 -2.75 8.33 -28.42
C ILE A 357 -3.77 9.47 -28.51
N ASP A 358 -3.29 10.69 -28.64
CA ASP A 358 -4.09 11.88 -28.87
C ASP A 358 -4.09 12.24 -30.34
N LEU A 359 -5.29 12.44 -30.91
CA LEU A 359 -5.51 12.74 -32.31
C LEU A 359 -6.25 14.06 -32.47
N ASN A 360 -5.99 14.74 -33.58
CA ASN A 360 -6.69 15.99 -33.95
C ASN A 360 -8.12 15.77 -34.48
N SER A 361 -8.52 14.53 -34.74
CA SER A 361 -9.83 14.15 -35.23
C SER A 361 -10.23 12.75 -34.84
N GLU A 362 -11.54 12.47 -34.85
CA GLU A 362 -12.08 11.13 -34.60
C GLU A 362 -11.73 10.18 -35.77
N VAL A 363 -11.43 8.94 -35.44
CA VAL A 363 -11.06 7.88 -36.38
C VAL A 363 -11.83 6.58 -36.08
N ASP A 364 -11.95 5.71 -37.10
CA ASP A 364 -12.48 4.35 -36.90
C ASP A 364 -11.47 3.48 -36.16
N ILE A 365 -11.86 2.97 -35.00
CA ILE A 365 -11.02 2.10 -34.15
C ILE A 365 -11.13 0.61 -34.47
N THR A 366 -12.12 0.22 -35.31
CA THR A 366 -12.39 -1.20 -35.65
C THR A 366 -11.15 -1.95 -36.16
N PRO A 367 -10.27 -1.32 -36.96
CA PRO A 367 -9.03 -2.00 -37.40
C PRO A 367 -8.05 -2.25 -36.25
N ILE A 368 -8.03 -1.38 -35.23
CA ILE A 368 -7.14 -1.51 -34.05
C ILE A 368 -7.56 -2.72 -33.20
N GLU A 369 -8.85 -2.89 -32.99
CA GLU A 369 -9.41 -4.00 -32.21
C GLU A 369 -9.07 -5.37 -32.80
N LYS A 370 -8.82 -5.44 -34.13
CA LYS A 370 -8.46 -6.67 -34.84
C LYS A 370 -6.96 -7.00 -34.82
N ILE A 371 -6.12 -6.12 -34.27
CA ILE A 371 -4.67 -6.39 -34.17
C ILE A 371 -4.46 -7.58 -33.22
N ASN A 372 -3.69 -8.56 -33.70
CA ASN A 372 -3.34 -9.71 -32.86
C ASN A 372 -2.58 -9.27 -31.60
N GLY A 373 -3.10 -9.60 -30.43
CA GLY A 373 -2.57 -9.18 -29.13
C GLY A 373 -3.18 -7.89 -28.59
N MET A 374 -4.15 -7.29 -29.28
CA MET A 374 -5.00 -6.26 -28.72
C MET A 374 -5.97 -6.89 -27.71
N ILE A 375 -6.08 -6.29 -26.54
CA ILE A 375 -6.95 -6.78 -25.45
C ILE A 375 -8.17 -5.88 -25.34
N ARG A 376 -7.96 -4.56 -25.27
CA ARG A 376 -9.06 -3.57 -25.20
C ARG A 376 -8.65 -2.26 -25.85
N VAL A 377 -9.58 -1.66 -26.56
CA VAL A 377 -9.48 -0.29 -27.08
C VAL A 377 -10.58 0.53 -26.44
N SER A 378 -10.27 1.76 -26.04
CA SER A 378 -11.24 2.72 -25.53
C SER A 378 -11.01 4.10 -26.16
N THR A 379 -12.08 4.89 -26.30
CA THR A 379 -12.03 6.22 -26.86
C THR A 379 -12.56 7.25 -25.89
N TYR A 380 -11.99 8.44 -25.93
CA TYR A 380 -12.38 9.57 -25.10
C TYR A 380 -12.51 10.82 -25.97
N LYS A 381 -13.50 11.64 -25.67
CA LYS A 381 -13.77 12.91 -26.38
C LYS A 381 -13.74 14.04 -25.37
N LYS A 382 -13.13 15.16 -25.78
CA LYS A 382 -13.08 16.39 -24.98
C LYS A 382 -14.38 17.19 -25.16
#